data_3fb6581148e7503b0f2870246034e446
#
_entry.id   3fb6581148e7503b0f2870246034e446
#
_cell.length_a   1.000
_cell.length_b   1.000
_cell.length_c   1.000
_cell.angle_alpha   90.00
_cell.angle_beta   90.00
_cell.angle_gamma   90.00
#
_symmetry.space_group_name_H-M   'P 1'
#
loop_
_entity.id
_entity.type
_entity.pdbx_description
1 polymer ?
#
loop_
_entity_poly.entity_id
_entity_poly.type
_entity_poly.pdbx_seq_one_letter_code
_entity_poly.pdbx_strand_id
1 'polypeptide(L)'
;MFVMVNDEVSVENLLRGIIVASGNDACVALAEGIAGTEEEFAIMMTSKAQEIGMSNTNFANSSGINDPDNYSTVKDIMIMSHYLIKNYPEYYEWFSEKEFTWDRTGGDPITQGNRNPLLYKNMGADGIKTGYLAVEKYSLA
;
A
#
# COMPACT_ATOMS: atom_id res chain seq x y z
N MET A 1 -0.16 2.15 -11.42
CA MET A 1 1.25 2.36 -11.79
C MET A 1 1.52 1.90 -13.24
N PHE A 2 0.82 0.93 -13.74
CA PHE A 2 0.98 0.34 -15.09
C PHE A 2 2.31 -0.42 -15.28
N VAL A 3 2.61 -1.30 -14.34
CA VAL A 3 3.73 -2.26 -14.45
C VAL A 3 3.40 -3.28 -15.54
N MET A 4 4.30 -3.43 -16.51
CA MET A 4 4.12 -4.38 -17.61
C MET A 4 4.78 -5.72 -17.29
N VAL A 5 4.31 -6.77 -17.93
CA VAL A 5 4.94 -8.09 -17.80
C VAL A 5 6.39 -8.02 -18.29
N ASN A 6 7.31 -8.55 -17.49
CA ASN A 6 8.77 -8.51 -17.69
C ASN A 6 9.43 -7.13 -17.51
N ASP A 7 8.75 -6.12 -16.94
CA ASP A 7 9.42 -4.89 -16.53
C ASP A 7 10.36 -5.16 -15.35
N GLU A 8 11.55 -4.58 -15.39
CA GLU A 8 12.45 -4.50 -14.24
C GLU A 8 12.14 -3.23 -13.46
N VAL A 9 11.56 -3.38 -12.27
CA VAL A 9 11.15 -2.26 -11.42
C VAL A 9 11.86 -2.35 -10.07
N SER A 10 12.47 -1.27 -9.62
CA SER A 10 13.08 -1.25 -8.29
C SER A 10 12.01 -1.38 -7.20
N VAL A 11 12.36 -2.02 -6.07
CA VAL A 11 11.48 -2.14 -4.89
C VAL A 11 11.02 -0.76 -4.41
N GLU A 12 11.90 0.23 -4.44
CA GLU A 12 11.56 1.62 -4.07
C GLU A 12 10.43 2.17 -4.95
N ASN A 13 10.52 2.01 -6.27
CA ASN A 13 9.49 2.49 -7.20
C ASN A 13 8.18 1.74 -7.02
N LEU A 14 8.20 0.43 -6.75
CA LEU A 14 7.00 -0.34 -6.42
C LEU A 14 6.34 0.19 -5.14
N LEU A 15 7.12 0.39 -4.08
CA LEU A 15 6.61 0.92 -2.81
C LEU A 15 6.03 2.33 -2.97
N ARG A 16 6.70 3.25 -3.66
CA ARG A 16 6.15 4.59 -3.94
C ARG A 16 4.89 4.51 -4.81
N GLY A 17 4.87 3.64 -5.80
CA GLY A 17 3.67 3.36 -6.61
C GLY A 17 2.50 2.86 -5.78
N ILE A 18 2.74 2.01 -4.78
CA ILE A 18 1.73 1.52 -3.84
C ILE A 18 1.25 2.63 -2.92
N ILE A 19 2.17 3.34 -2.29
CA ILE A 19 1.87 4.34 -1.25
C ILE A 19 1.17 5.56 -1.86
N VAL A 20 1.78 6.16 -2.88
CA VAL A 20 1.34 7.44 -3.45
C VAL A 20 0.26 7.25 -4.50
N ALA A 21 0.50 6.40 -5.50
CA ALA A 21 -0.42 6.20 -6.61
C ALA A 21 -1.52 5.17 -6.34
N SER A 22 -1.42 4.42 -5.23
CA SER A 22 -2.36 3.32 -4.90
C SER A 22 -2.41 2.25 -6.01
N GLY A 23 -1.23 1.85 -6.49
CA GLY A 23 -1.06 0.91 -7.61
C GLY A 23 -1.30 -0.53 -7.19
N ASN A 24 -2.45 -1.12 -7.55
CA ASN A 24 -2.74 -2.53 -7.27
C ASN A 24 -1.80 -3.47 -8.03
N ASP A 25 -1.45 -3.11 -9.26
CA ASP A 25 -0.45 -3.81 -10.09
C ASP A 25 0.93 -3.85 -9.41
N ALA A 26 1.33 -2.75 -8.78
CA ALA A 26 2.58 -2.70 -8.03
C ALA A 26 2.52 -3.57 -6.75
N CYS A 27 1.34 -3.68 -6.09
CA CYS A 27 1.16 -4.60 -4.96
C CYS A 27 1.40 -6.06 -5.39
N VAL A 28 0.77 -6.49 -6.49
CA VAL A 28 0.91 -7.86 -7.02
C VAL A 28 2.36 -8.12 -7.42
N ALA A 29 2.99 -7.21 -8.18
CA ALA A 29 4.38 -7.36 -8.62
C ALA A 29 5.35 -7.48 -7.42
N LEU A 30 5.14 -6.67 -6.38
CA LEU A 30 5.95 -6.74 -5.16
C LEU A 30 5.71 -8.05 -4.40
N ALA A 31 4.46 -8.47 -4.27
CA ALA A 31 4.07 -9.71 -3.60
C ALA A 31 4.69 -10.94 -4.27
N GLU A 32 4.56 -11.06 -5.58
CA GLU A 32 5.15 -12.14 -6.36
C GLU A 32 6.68 -12.12 -6.30
N GLY A 33 7.29 -10.93 -6.34
CA GLY A 33 8.74 -10.77 -6.22
C GLY A 33 9.31 -11.23 -4.88
N ILE A 34 8.53 -11.11 -3.79
CA ILE A 34 8.96 -11.49 -2.43
C ILE A 34 8.63 -12.96 -2.12
N ALA A 35 7.41 -13.39 -2.43
CA ALA A 35 6.86 -14.67 -1.98
C ALA A 35 6.64 -15.69 -3.11
N GLY A 36 6.81 -15.28 -4.36
CA GLY A 36 6.58 -16.14 -5.53
C GLY A 36 5.14 -16.12 -6.03
N THR A 37 4.15 -15.97 -5.13
CA THR A 37 2.74 -15.77 -5.47
C THR A 37 2.08 -14.74 -4.55
N GLU A 38 0.97 -14.15 -5.00
CA GLU A 38 0.20 -13.21 -4.17
C GLU A 38 -0.41 -13.91 -2.96
N GLU A 39 -0.84 -15.17 -3.10
CA GLU A 39 -1.41 -15.97 -2.02
C GLU A 39 -0.40 -16.22 -0.90
N GLU A 40 0.83 -16.63 -1.25
CA GLU A 40 1.89 -16.83 -0.26
C GLU A 40 2.26 -15.49 0.43
N PHE A 41 2.24 -14.40 -0.30
CA PHE A 41 2.46 -13.08 0.29
C PHE A 41 1.34 -12.68 1.27
N ALA A 42 0.08 -12.96 0.96
CA ALA A 42 -1.05 -12.71 1.87
C ALA A 42 -0.92 -13.51 3.18
N ILE A 43 -0.43 -14.75 3.10
CA ILE A 43 -0.11 -15.57 4.28
C ILE A 43 1.01 -14.89 5.11
N MET A 44 2.06 -14.40 4.46
CA MET A 44 3.13 -13.65 5.13
C MET A 44 2.61 -12.37 5.79
N MET A 45 1.75 -11.62 5.11
CA MET A 45 1.10 -10.40 5.66
C MET A 45 0.29 -10.73 6.91
N THR A 46 -0.52 -11.78 6.87
CA THR A 46 -1.34 -12.23 8.01
C THR A 46 -0.46 -12.68 9.18
N SER A 47 0.59 -13.45 8.90
CA SER A 47 1.56 -13.87 9.92
C SER A 47 2.23 -12.65 10.59
N LYS A 48 2.64 -11.66 9.80
CA LYS A 48 3.22 -10.42 10.31
C LYS A 48 2.23 -9.61 11.13
N ALA A 49 0.97 -9.54 10.70
CA ALA A 49 -0.08 -8.89 11.46
C ALA A 49 -0.24 -9.51 12.85
N GLN A 50 -0.29 -10.83 12.95
CA GLN A 50 -0.36 -11.55 14.23
C GLN A 50 0.87 -11.26 15.10
N GLU A 51 2.09 -11.29 14.52
CA GLU A 51 3.34 -10.98 15.23
C GLU A 51 3.33 -9.60 15.90
N ILE A 52 2.77 -8.58 15.21
CA ILE A 52 2.72 -7.21 15.74
C ILE A 52 1.49 -6.94 16.62
N GLY A 53 0.60 -7.94 16.82
CA GLY A 53 -0.53 -7.86 17.73
C GLY A 53 -1.87 -7.51 17.08
N MET A 54 -1.99 -7.59 15.76
CA MET A 54 -3.25 -7.41 15.01
C MET A 54 -4.09 -8.70 15.04
N SER A 55 -4.66 -9.01 16.19
CA SER A 55 -5.30 -10.32 16.45
C SER A 55 -6.63 -10.56 15.72
N ASN A 56 -7.21 -9.52 15.13
CA ASN A 56 -8.49 -9.59 14.41
C ASN A 56 -8.33 -9.15 12.94
N THR A 57 -7.20 -9.54 12.34
CA THR A 57 -6.86 -9.18 10.96
C THR A 57 -6.50 -10.43 10.17
N ASN A 58 -7.03 -10.52 8.96
CA ASN A 58 -6.63 -11.49 7.95
C ASN A 58 -6.51 -10.79 6.61
N PHE A 59 -5.44 -11.09 5.88
CA PHE A 59 -5.21 -10.60 4.53
C PHE A 59 -5.39 -11.77 3.55
N ALA A 60 -6.26 -11.57 2.56
CA ALA A 60 -6.52 -12.52 1.48
C ALA A 60 -5.78 -12.15 0.18
N ASN A 61 -5.33 -10.90 0.06
CA ASN A 61 -4.56 -10.41 -1.07
C ASN A 61 -3.65 -9.23 -0.67
N SER A 62 -2.75 -8.84 -1.57
CA SER A 62 -1.75 -7.78 -1.32
C SER A 62 -2.29 -6.36 -1.47
N SER A 63 -3.39 -6.19 -2.22
CA SER A 63 -3.86 -4.89 -2.69
C SER A 63 -5.06 -4.31 -1.94
N GLY A 64 -5.75 -5.14 -1.15
CA GLY A 64 -6.99 -4.76 -0.48
C GLY A 64 -8.20 -4.78 -1.41
N ILE A 65 -8.11 -5.41 -2.60
CA ILE A 65 -9.27 -5.66 -3.45
C ILE A 65 -10.27 -6.51 -2.67
N ASN A 66 -11.57 -6.25 -2.91
CA ASN A 66 -12.65 -6.88 -2.17
C ASN A 66 -12.57 -8.41 -2.20
N ASP A 67 -12.44 -8.99 -1.02
CA ASP A 67 -12.48 -10.41 -0.74
C ASP A 67 -13.12 -10.61 0.64
N PRO A 68 -14.05 -11.55 0.83
CA PRO A 68 -14.73 -11.77 2.11
C PRO A 68 -13.76 -12.17 3.23
N ASP A 69 -12.61 -12.74 2.90
CA ASP A 69 -11.58 -13.13 3.86
C ASP A 69 -10.57 -12.01 4.14
N ASN A 70 -10.72 -10.84 3.51
CA ASN A 70 -9.92 -9.64 3.74
C ASN A 70 -10.60 -8.76 4.78
N TYR A 71 -10.18 -8.84 6.03
CA TYR A 71 -10.80 -8.07 7.12
C TYR A 71 -9.77 -7.59 8.15
N SER A 72 -10.13 -6.50 8.81
CA SER A 72 -9.37 -5.94 9.93
C SER A 72 -10.30 -5.16 10.88
N THR A 73 -9.74 -4.65 11.97
CA THR A 73 -10.41 -3.72 12.88
C THR A 73 -9.71 -2.38 12.90
N VAL A 74 -10.41 -1.32 13.27
CA VAL A 74 -9.81 0.02 13.46
C VAL A 74 -8.65 -0.04 14.46
N LYS A 75 -8.77 -0.86 15.51
CA LYS A 75 -7.72 -1.07 16.51
C LYS A 75 -6.47 -1.69 15.87
N ASP A 76 -6.65 -2.71 15.03
CA ASP A 76 -5.52 -3.40 14.40
C ASP A 76 -4.83 -2.49 13.37
N ILE A 77 -5.59 -1.71 12.60
CA ILE A 77 -5.03 -0.68 11.71
C ILE A 77 -4.23 0.36 12.49
N MET A 78 -4.69 0.79 13.67
CA MET A 78 -3.93 1.68 14.55
C MET A 78 -2.61 1.03 15.02
N ILE A 79 -2.63 -0.27 15.37
CA ILE A 79 -1.43 -1.02 15.75
C ILE A 79 -0.42 -1.04 14.60
N MET A 80 -0.87 -1.36 13.39
CA MET A 80 -0.04 -1.38 12.19
C MET A 80 0.55 0.01 11.90
N SER A 81 -0.28 1.04 11.95
CA SER A 81 0.14 2.43 11.72
C SER A 81 1.23 2.86 12.71
N HIS A 82 1.01 2.61 14.00
CA HIS A 82 1.99 2.90 15.04
C HIS A 82 3.30 2.11 14.85
N TYR A 83 3.19 0.83 14.49
CA TYR A 83 4.34 -0.01 14.21
C TYR A 83 5.17 0.54 13.04
N LEU A 84 4.52 0.93 11.95
CA LEU A 84 5.17 1.53 10.78
C LEU A 84 5.91 2.83 11.14
N ILE A 85 5.22 3.78 11.76
CA ILE A 85 5.78 5.08 12.13
C ILE A 85 6.98 4.93 13.06
N LYS A 86 6.89 4.00 14.02
CA LYS A 86 7.93 3.82 15.03
C LYS A 86 9.17 3.10 14.50
N ASN A 87 8.99 2.08 13.66
CA ASN A 87 10.08 1.19 13.27
C ASN A 87 10.66 1.49 11.89
N TYR A 88 9.93 2.24 11.07
CA TYR A 88 10.32 2.57 9.68
C TYR A 88 10.07 4.04 9.34
N PRO A 89 10.56 4.99 10.17
CA PRO A 89 10.30 6.41 9.98
C PRO A 89 10.79 6.93 8.61
N GLU A 90 11.91 6.42 8.11
CA GLU A 90 12.48 6.80 6.82
C GLU A 90 11.56 6.43 5.63
N TYR A 91 10.81 5.34 5.73
CA TYR A 91 9.83 4.95 4.71
C TYR A 91 8.46 5.61 4.95
N TYR A 92 8.17 5.97 6.19
CA TYR A 92 6.94 6.67 6.52
C TYR A 92 6.87 8.05 5.86
N GLU A 93 7.99 8.71 5.64
CA GLU A 93 8.05 10.00 4.94
C GLU A 93 7.39 9.95 3.55
N TRP A 94 7.45 8.81 2.87
CA TRP A 94 6.84 8.64 1.54
C TRP A 94 5.31 8.77 1.54
N PHE A 95 4.66 8.56 2.68
CA PHE A 95 3.19 8.71 2.81
C PHE A 95 2.75 10.17 2.68
N SER A 96 3.65 11.12 2.93
CA SER A 96 3.43 12.55 2.75
C SER A 96 3.67 13.06 1.33
N GLU A 97 4.24 12.24 0.45
CA GLU A 97 4.50 12.60 -0.94
C GLU A 97 3.19 12.86 -1.69
N LYS A 98 3.12 14.00 -2.36
CA LYS A 98 1.90 14.45 -3.05
C LYS A 98 1.75 13.85 -4.44
N GLU A 99 2.84 13.46 -5.08
CA GLU A 99 2.85 12.86 -6.40
C GLU A 99 4.03 11.92 -6.57
N PHE A 100 3.89 10.95 -7.47
CA PHE A 100 4.94 10.03 -7.86
C PHE A 100 4.94 9.89 -9.38
N THR A 101 6.13 9.99 -9.98
CA THR A 101 6.33 9.80 -11.42
C THR A 101 7.01 8.46 -11.64
N TRP A 102 6.33 7.59 -12.39
CA TRP A 102 6.89 6.34 -12.87
C TRP A 102 7.42 6.51 -14.27
N ASP A 103 8.74 6.41 -14.43
CA ASP A 103 9.43 6.43 -15.71
C ASP A 103 9.55 4.99 -16.23
N ARG A 104 8.51 4.51 -16.88
CA ARG A 104 8.42 3.13 -17.35
C ARG A 104 9.30 2.89 -18.57
N THR A 105 9.87 1.70 -18.66
CA THR A 105 10.66 1.25 -19.81
C THR A 105 9.83 1.29 -21.10
N GLY A 106 10.29 2.05 -22.10
CA GLY A 106 9.69 2.10 -23.43
C GLY A 106 8.36 2.87 -23.55
N GLY A 107 8.04 3.73 -22.59
CA GLY A 107 6.84 4.60 -22.63
C GLY A 107 7.11 5.97 -22.05
N ASP A 108 6.13 6.88 -22.18
CA ASP A 108 6.19 8.19 -21.55
C ASP A 108 6.07 8.06 -20.02
N PRO A 109 6.75 8.89 -19.23
CA PRO A 109 6.60 8.96 -17.78
C PRO A 109 5.15 9.19 -17.38
N ILE A 110 4.69 8.51 -16.32
CA ILE A 110 3.34 8.65 -15.80
C ILE A 110 3.40 9.25 -14.40
N THR A 111 2.86 10.45 -14.23
CA THR A 111 2.74 11.10 -12.93
C THR A 111 1.35 10.87 -12.36
N GLN A 112 1.28 10.41 -11.10
CA GLN A 112 0.04 10.17 -10.37
C GLN A 112 0.10 10.86 -9.00
N GLY A 113 -0.99 11.55 -8.65
CA GLY A 113 -1.12 12.24 -7.38
C GLY A 113 -1.54 11.31 -6.23
N ASN A 114 -1.11 11.66 -5.02
CA ASN A 114 -1.62 11.03 -3.81
C ASN A 114 -3.11 11.38 -3.64
N ARG A 115 -3.91 10.36 -3.34
CA ARG A 115 -5.38 10.50 -3.23
C ARG A 115 -5.84 11.00 -1.85
N ASN A 116 -4.91 11.21 -0.90
CA ASN A 116 -5.25 11.74 0.41
C ASN A 116 -5.47 13.26 0.34
N PRO A 117 -6.73 13.76 0.44
CA PRO A 117 -7.02 15.18 0.30
C PRO A 117 -6.47 16.02 1.45
N LEU A 118 -6.12 15.41 2.59
CA LEU A 118 -5.61 16.12 3.76
C LEU A 118 -4.20 16.65 3.53
N LEU A 119 -3.38 15.96 2.71
CA LEU A 119 -2.03 16.40 2.36
C LEU A 119 -2.01 17.76 1.63
N TYR A 120 -3.13 18.15 1.00
CA TYR A 120 -3.23 19.38 0.22
C TYR A 120 -3.84 20.54 1.02
N LYS A 121 -4.24 20.31 2.29
CA LYS A 121 -4.94 21.31 3.11
C LYS A 121 -4.05 22.10 4.08
N ASN A 122 -2.73 21.87 4.07
CA ASN A 122 -1.77 22.52 4.95
C ASN A 122 -2.17 22.46 6.45
N MET A 123 -2.72 21.33 6.89
CA MET A 123 -3.15 21.13 8.28
C MET A 123 -2.22 20.16 9.06
N GLY A 124 -1.02 19.91 8.53
CA GLY A 124 -0.02 19.06 9.17
C GLY A 124 -0.26 17.55 9.00
N ALA A 125 -1.16 17.15 8.09
CA ALA A 125 -1.34 15.73 7.76
C ALA A 125 -0.14 15.23 6.93
N ASP A 126 0.40 14.05 7.29
CA ASP A 126 1.57 13.43 6.71
C ASP A 126 1.32 11.98 6.22
N GLY A 127 0.09 11.53 6.31
CA GLY A 127 -0.33 10.16 5.88
C GLY A 127 -1.76 9.87 6.34
N ILE A 128 -2.18 8.60 6.46
CA ILE A 128 -1.42 7.41 6.03
C ILE A 128 -1.93 6.95 4.67
N LYS A 129 -3.08 6.33 4.59
CA LYS A 129 -3.58 5.74 3.33
C LYS A 129 -5.08 5.91 3.19
N THR A 130 -5.49 6.24 1.97
CA THR A 130 -6.90 6.22 1.56
C THR A 130 -7.23 4.91 0.87
N GLY A 131 -8.49 4.46 1.01
CA GLY A 131 -9.06 3.34 0.29
C GLY A 131 -10.41 3.70 -0.32
N TYR A 132 -10.77 3.03 -1.41
CA TYR A 132 -12.10 3.08 -1.99
C TYR A 132 -12.45 1.75 -2.64
N LEU A 133 -13.55 1.17 -2.21
CA LEU A 133 -14.19 0.03 -2.85
C LEU A 133 -15.67 0.37 -3.10
N ALA A 134 -16.23 -0.07 -4.22
CA ALA A 134 -17.63 0.23 -4.58
C ALA A 134 -18.62 -0.28 -3.51
N VAL A 135 -18.27 -1.39 -2.83
CA VAL A 135 -19.08 -2.00 -1.77
C VAL A 135 -18.90 -1.26 -0.44
N GLU A 136 -17.67 -0.94 -0.04
CA GLU A 136 -17.33 -0.41 1.28
C GLU A 136 -17.16 1.10 1.32
N LYS A 137 -17.21 1.75 0.14
CA LYS A 137 -17.05 3.19 -0.04
C LYS A 137 -15.64 3.67 0.35
N TYR A 138 -15.56 4.82 1.04
CA TYR A 138 -14.30 5.48 1.37
C TYR A 138 -13.77 5.03 2.73
N SER A 139 -12.47 4.83 2.81
CA SER A 139 -11.74 4.61 4.05
C SER A 139 -10.50 5.51 4.12
N LEU A 140 -10.08 5.83 5.33
CA LEU A 140 -8.90 6.64 5.61
C LEU A 140 -8.25 6.11 6.90
N ALA A 141 -6.95 5.83 6.85
CA ALA A 141 -6.11 5.54 7.98
C ALA A 141 -5.11 6.68 8.22
#